data_bb7023d205e2b378799ebf53a9f885b5
#
_entry.id   bb7023d205e2b378799ebf53a9f885b5
#
_cell.length_a   1.000
_cell.length_b   1.000
_cell.length_c   1.000
_cell.angle_alpha   90.00
_cell.angle_beta   90.00
_cell.angle_gamma   90.00
#
_symmetry.space_group_name_H-M   'P 1'
#
loop_
_entity.id
_entity.type
_entity.pdbx_description
1 polymer ?
#
loop_
_entity_poly.entity_id
_entity_poly.type
_entity_poly.pdbx_seq_one_letter_code
_entity_poly.pdbx_strand_id
1 'polypeptide(L)'
;MKYKTIVLFLVSLLLCSCAVLPRVEAQPVVEVASTEESLNDQSVDDSFVVEEQSLLYDPNDPSTYVVVAGEKVAWNEEWNVAIEPDSKLDIFDMKFSDFGDFFEEEYSVEVSSYTIAQGSAAETTVWHIHSENEGPTIYISGGIHGDERAAWYAGVLMKDCTISCGDLYVLSQANIIGANKVSRRVSGTDDPNRFFPGDPNGTLTQVLDYAIFSDIQDKNPDLVLDLHEAIVVSKSREFLGSTYIFTTLEDIDMLIFDLLAATEDGDICHNAFSATGPGPAGSLNSTVSNVLGIPVITVETFRGFDIYRRVYDQLDTIQFILEYYGMR
;
A
#
# COMPACT_ATOMS: atom_id res chain seq x y z
N MET A 1 -34.26 26.75 -24.97
CA MET A 1 -33.07 27.58 -25.24
C MET A 1 -32.15 27.40 -24.03
N LYS A 2 -31.09 26.63 -24.16
CA LYS A 2 -30.11 26.37 -23.08
C LYS A 2 -28.85 27.18 -23.37
N TYR A 3 -28.47 28.05 -22.46
CA TYR A 3 -27.25 28.83 -22.55
C TYR A 3 -26.06 27.94 -22.18
N LYS A 4 -25.10 27.84 -23.12
CA LYS A 4 -23.76 27.26 -22.85
C LYS A 4 -22.84 28.40 -22.40
N THR A 5 -22.36 28.34 -21.19
CA THR A 5 -21.31 29.22 -20.69
C THR A 5 -19.98 28.66 -21.12
N ILE A 6 -19.24 29.41 -21.94
CA ILE A 6 -17.86 29.09 -22.34
C ILE A 6 -16.94 29.76 -21.30
N VAL A 7 -16.18 28.97 -20.57
CA VAL A 7 -15.08 29.46 -19.71
C VAL A 7 -13.79 29.40 -20.50
N LEU A 8 -13.20 30.56 -20.73
CA LEU A 8 -11.93 30.75 -21.44
C LEU A 8 -10.79 30.70 -20.41
N PHE A 9 -9.96 29.67 -20.43
CA PHE A 9 -8.72 29.63 -19.65
C PHE A 9 -7.58 30.30 -20.43
N LEU A 10 -7.01 31.35 -19.84
CA LEU A 10 -5.79 32.01 -20.32
C LEU A 10 -4.58 31.19 -19.82
N VAL A 11 -3.85 30.58 -20.74
CA VAL A 11 -2.56 29.96 -20.48
C VAL A 11 -1.48 31.03 -20.63
N SER A 12 -0.84 31.41 -19.51
CA SER A 12 0.35 32.26 -19.52
C SER A 12 1.61 31.38 -19.65
N LEU A 13 2.29 31.52 -20.78
CA LEU A 13 3.63 30.96 -21.02
C LEU A 13 4.65 31.67 -20.12
N LEU A 14 5.28 30.93 -19.22
CA LEU A 14 6.52 31.34 -18.56
C LEU A 14 7.69 30.67 -19.27
N LEU A 15 8.49 31.49 -19.96
CA LEU A 15 9.79 31.11 -20.53
C LEU A 15 10.80 30.87 -19.39
N CYS A 16 11.25 29.63 -19.25
CA CYS A 16 12.31 29.29 -18.31
C CYS A 16 13.68 29.40 -19.00
N SER A 17 14.52 30.31 -18.52
CA SER A 17 15.90 30.50 -18.96
C SER A 17 16.79 29.39 -18.41
N CYS A 18 17.57 28.76 -19.29
CA CYS A 18 18.59 27.79 -18.93
C CYS A 18 19.73 28.47 -18.15
N ALA A 19 19.89 28.10 -16.88
CA ALA A 19 21.09 28.36 -16.11
C ALA A 19 22.01 27.13 -16.15
N VAL A 20 23.20 27.30 -16.66
CA VAL A 20 24.27 26.29 -16.71
C VAL A 20 24.86 26.14 -15.30
N LEU A 21 24.77 24.95 -14.72
CA LEU A 21 25.42 24.62 -13.44
C LEU A 21 26.89 24.19 -13.68
N PRO A 22 27.81 24.56 -12.80
CA PRO A 22 29.22 24.20 -12.94
C PRO A 22 29.50 22.74 -12.60
N ARG A 23 30.42 22.16 -13.32
CA ARG A 23 30.93 20.79 -13.22
C ARG A 23 31.65 20.59 -11.88
N VAL A 24 31.21 19.64 -11.07
CA VAL A 24 31.91 19.21 -9.84
C VAL A 24 32.98 18.20 -10.23
N GLU A 25 34.23 18.48 -9.86
CA GLU A 25 35.36 17.56 -10.01
C GLU A 25 35.31 16.42 -9.00
N ALA A 26 35.58 15.20 -9.47
CA ALA A 26 35.62 14.00 -8.66
C ALA A 26 36.85 14.00 -7.72
N GLN A 27 36.61 13.71 -6.44
CA GLN A 27 37.66 13.47 -5.44
C GLN A 27 38.15 12.01 -5.52
N PRO A 28 39.40 11.71 -5.20
CA PRO A 28 39.99 10.40 -5.36
C PRO A 28 39.50 9.40 -4.30
N VAL A 29 39.28 8.16 -4.75
CA VAL A 29 38.96 7.00 -3.95
C VAL A 29 40.12 6.64 -3.01
N VAL A 30 39.84 6.58 -1.73
CA VAL A 30 40.76 6.02 -0.73
C VAL A 30 40.56 4.50 -0.64
N GLU A 31 41.57 3.76 -0.99
CA GLU A 31 41.67 2.31 -0.89
C GLU A 31 41.81 1.91 0.59
N VAL A 32 40.81 1.21 1.15
CA VAL A 32 40.89 0.65 2.51
C VAL A 32 41.26 -0.82 2.40
N ALA A 33 42.41 -1.15 2.98
CA ALA A 33 42.96 -2.51 3.02
C ALA A 33 42.07 -3.44 3.83
N SER A 34 41.76 -4.60 3.25
CA SER A 34 41.07 -5.72 3.90
C SER A 34 41.99 -6.44 4.89
N THR A 35 41.61 -6.48 6.16
CA THR A 35 42.14 -7.43 7.12
C THR A 35 41.12 -8.55 7.31
N GLU A 36 41.53 -9.76 6.93
CA GLU A 36 40.81 -11.00 7.24
C GLU A 36 40.96 -11.30 8.73
N GLU A 37 39.87 -11.23 9.50
CA GLU A 37 39.78 -11.86 10.81
C GLU A 37 38.79 -13.03 10.73
N SER A 38 39.29 -14.20 11.19
CA SER A 38 38.60 -15.47 11.23
C SER A 38 37.40 -15.41 12.17
N LEU A 39 36.21 -15.65 11.65
CA LEU A 39 34.99 -15.80 12.45
C LEU A 39 34.92 -17.19 13.07
N ASN A 40 34.95 -17.20 14.36
CA ASN A 40 34.71 -18.35 15.22
C ASN A 40 33.21 -18.64 15.24
N ASP A 41 32.88 -19.91 15.03
CA ASP A 41 31.53 -20.49 15.07
C ASP A 41 30.92 -20.33 16.47
N GLN A 42 29.95 -19.44 16.64
CA GLN A 42 29.09 -19.41 17.83
C GLN A 42 27.66 -19.62 17.38
N SER A 43 27.08 -20.70 17.85
CA SER A 43 25.67 -21.06 17.73
C SER A 43 24.76 -19.89 18.11
N VAL A 44 23.98 -19.41 17.14
CA VAL A 44 22.95 -18.41 17.35
C VAL A 44 21.79 -19.09 18.08
N ASP A 45 21.59 -18.70 19.32
CA ASP A 45 20.43 -19.06 20.14
C ASP A 45 19.18 -18.35 19.54
N ASP A 46 18.30 -19.14 18.97
CA ASP A 46 17.08 -18.70 18.24
C ASP A 46 15.93 -18.29 19.18
N SER A 47 16.22 -17.77 20.36
CA SER A 47 15.23 -17.28 21.30
C SER A 47 15.17 -15.75 21.38
N PHE A 48 14.94 -15.07 20.26
CA PHE A 48 14.34 -13.73 20.30
C PHE A 48 12.83 -13.87 20.50
N VAL A 49 12.43 -14.15 21.72
CA VAL A 49 11.09 -13.80 22.19
C VAL A 49 11.06 -12.28 22.27
N VAL A 50 10.49 -11.62 21.25
CA VAL A 50 10.08 -10.23 21.39
C VAL A 50 8.98 -10.24 22.44
N GLU A 51 9.32 -9.89 23.70
CA GLU A 51 8.31 -9.53 24.67
C GLU A 51 7.48 -8.41 24.03
N GLU A 52 6.19 -8.69 23.78
CA GLU A 52 5.18 -7.70 23.45
C GLU A 52 5.12 -6.69 24.62
N GLN A 53 6.01 -5.71 24.63
CA GLN A 53 5.79 -4.51 25.43
C GLN A 53 4.61 -3.81 24.79
N SER A 54 3.44 -3.94 25.40
CA SER A 54 2.32 -3.08 25.09
C SER A 54 2.78 -1.63 25.31
N LEU A 55 3.04 -0.92 24.22
CA LEU A 55 3.40 0.50 24.25
C LEU A 55 2.15 1.29 24.66
N LEU A 56 1.86 1.29 25.95
CA LEU A 56 0.80 2.11 26.51
C LEU A 56 1.31 3.55 26.57
N TYR A 57 0.57 4.47 25.98
CA TYR A 57 0.82 5.88 26.19
C TYR A 57 0.15 6.35 27.49
N ASP A 58 0.78 7.32 28.17
CA ASP A 58 0.16 8.04 29.29
C ASP A 58 -0.55 9.28 28.72
N PRO A 59 -1.89 9.38 28.78
CA PRO A 59 -2.61 10.54 28.26
C PRO A 59 -2.27 11.86 28.97
N ASN A 60 -1.61 11.80 30.13
CA ASN A 60 -1.16 12.97 30.90
C ASN A 60 0.31 13.33 30.63
N ASP A 61 1.06 12.47 29.96
CA ASP A 61 2.45 12.73 29.56
C ASP A 61 2.56 12.96 28.04
N PRO A 62 2.68 14.23 27.60
CA PRO A 62 2.77 14.57 26.18
C PRO A 62 3.99 13.98 25.46
N SER A 63 4.98 13.45 26.18
CA SER A 63 6.14 12.80 25.56
C SER A 63 5.85 11.40 25.04
N THR A 64 4.77 10.77 25.52
CA THR A 64 4.42 9.38 25.24
C THR A 64 3.47 9.21 24.05
N TYR A 65 2.95 10.30 23.49
CA TYR A 65 2.02 10.26 22.36
C TYR A 65 2.24 11.42 21.37
N VAL A 66 1.65 11.28 20.20
CA VAL A 66 1.41 12.36 19.23
C VAL A 66 -0.08 12.53 19.02
N VAL A 67 -0.49 13.67 18.49
CA VAL A 67 -1.88 13.91 18.10
C VAL A 67 -1.99 13.81 16.59
N VAL A 68 -2.83 12.89 16.10
CA VAL A 68 -3.08 12.67 14.68
C VAL A 68 -4.59 12.76 14.46
N ALA A 69 -5.02 13.59 13.55
CA ALA A 69 -6.45 13.87 13.30
C ALA A 69 -7.27 14.14 14.59
N GLY A 70 -6.65 14.79 15.59
CA GLY A 70 -7.29 15.10 16.89
C GLY A 70 -7.23 13.99 17.93
N GLU A 71 -6.75 12.82 17.59
CA GLU A 71 -6.62 11.68 18.51
C GLU A 71 -5.20 11.52 19.03
N LYS A 72 -5.05 10.98 20.25
CA LYS A 72 -3.76 10.68 20.87
C LYS A 72 -3.38 9.26 20.53
N VAL A 73 -2.21 9.08 19.90
CA VAL A 73 -1.64 7.78 19.56
C VAL A 73 -0.27 7.59 20.20
N ALA A 74 0.08 6.39 20.60
CA ALA A 74 1.35 6.08 21.24
C ALA A 74 2.55 6.50 20.36
N TRP A 75 3.62 6.97 21.03
CA TRP A 75 4.86 7.33 20.36
C TRP A 75 5.97 6.32 20.67
N ASN A 76 6.60 5.81 19.63
CA ASN A 76 7.80 4.99 19.76
C ASN A 76 9.02 5.77 19.26
N GLU A 77 9.89 6.20 20.20
CA GLU A 77 11.05 7.01 19.87
C GLU A 77 12.16 6.20 19.17
N GLU A 78 12.29 4.91 19.46
CA GLU A 78 13.28 4.05 18.84
C GLU A 78 13.05 3.91 17.33
N TRP A 79 11.79 3.76 16.94
CA TRP A 79 11.43 3.66 15.52
C TRP A 79 11.00 5.00 14.92
N ASN A 80 10.94 6.03 15.74
CA ASN A 80 10.47 7.36 15.33
C ASN A 80 9.08 7.32 14.65
N VAL A 81 8.18 6.53 15.20
CA VAL A 81 6.83 6.30 14.70
C VAL A 81 5.79 6.41 15.80
N ALA A 82 4.58 6.83 15.43
CA ALA A 82 3.41 6.65 16.25
C ALA A 82 2.82 5.27 15.96
N ILE A 83 2.62 4.45 16.97
CA ILE A 83 2.04 3.12 16.83
C ILE A 83 1.00 2.88 17.92
N GLU A 84 0.00 2.12 17.55
CA GLU A 84 -0.98 1.59 18.48
C GLU A 84 -0.80 0.08 18.58
N PRO A 85 -0.94 -0.52 19.79
CA PRO A 85 -0.89 -1.97 19.93
C PRO A 85 -2.04 -2.60 19.13
N ASP A 86 -1.69 -3.41 18.13
CA ASP A 86 -2.69 -4.09 17.34
C ASP A 86 -3.46 -5.12 18.17
N SER A 87 -4.78 -5.06 18.11
CA SER A 87 -5.62 -6.17 18.51
C SER A 87 -5.30 -7.38 17.63
N LYS A 88 -5.22 -8.56 18.22
CA LYS A 88 -5.05 -9.79 17.44
C LYS A 88 -6.38 -10.13 16.80
N LEU A 89 -6.46 -9.96 15.47
CA LEU A 89 -7.59 -10.41 14.69
C LEU A 89 -7.31 -11.83 14.18
N ASP A 90 -8.29 -12.70 14.30
CA ASP A 90 -8.23 -14.01 13.68
C ASP A 90 -8.67 -13.89 12.22
N ILE A 91 -7.70 -13.95 11.31
CA ILE A 91 -7.95 -13.79 9.87
C ILE A 91 -8.86 -14.87 9.27
N PHE A 92 -9.01 -16.01 9.93
CA PHE A 92 -9.88 -17.09 9.45
C PHE A 92 -11.35 -16.86 9.79
N ASP A 93 -11.63 -16.06 10.80
CA ASP A 93 -13.00 -15.75 11.26
C ASP A 93 -13.46 -14.33 10.89
N MET A 94 -12.59 -13.49 10.31
CA MET A 94 -12.92 -12.12 9.90
C MET A 94 -14.00 -12.09 8.83
N LYS A 95 -14.93 -11.15 8.97
CA LYS A 95 -15.99 -10.84 8.01
C LYS A 95 -16.08 -9.34 7.78
N PHE A 96 -16.66 -8.92 6.66
CA PHE A 96 -16.95 -7.50 6.42
C PHE A 96 -17.73 -6.87 7.57
N SER A 97 -18.75 -7.58 8.11
CA SER A 97 -19.59 -7.11 9.22
C SER A 97 -18.84 -6.86 10.54
N ASP A 98 -17.58 -7.29 10.67
CA ASP A 98 -16.75 -6.96 11.83
C ASP A 98 -16.21 -5.52 11.76
N PHE A 99 -16.28 -4.91 10.58
CA PHE A 99 -15.73 -3.58 10.30
C PHE A 99 -16.81 -2.56 9.95
N GLY A 100 -17.91 -2.98 9.33
CA GLY A 100 -19.01 -2.11 8.92
C GLY A 100 -19.95 -2.79 7.92
N ASP A 101 -20.88 -2.01 7.40
CA ASP A 101 -21.88 -2.48 6.44
C ASP A 101 -21.31 -2.39 5.01
N PHE A 102 -20.22 -3.15 4.78
CA PHE A 102 -19.54 -3.21 3.49
C PHE A 102 -20.08 -4.33 2.61
N PHE A 103 -20.16 -4.06 1.30
CA PHE A 103 -20.44 -5.05 0.26
C PHE A 103 -21.70 -5.87 0.51
N GLU A 104 -22.77 -5.26 1.08
CA GLU A 104 -24.03 -5.94 1.45
C GLU A 104 -24.81 -6.51 0.25
N GLU A 105 -24.68 -5.88 -0.94
CA GLU A 105 -25.28 -6.43 -2.14
C GLU A 105 -24.48 -7.63 -2.63
N GLU A 106 -25.18 -8.74 -2.89
CA GLU A 106 -24.59 -9.96 -3.41
C GLU A 106 -24.86 -10.09 -4.92
N TYR A 107 -23.82 -10.37 -5.68
CA TYR A 107 -23.90 -10.62 -7.11
C TYR A 107 -23.46 -12.05 -7.42
N SER A 108 -23.95 -12.60 -8.53
CA SER A 108 -23.51 -13.91 -9.02
C SER A 108 -22.13 -13.77 -9.66
N VAL A 109 -21.15 -14.44 -9.10
CA VAL A 109 -19.76 -14.43 -9.58
C VAL A 109 -19.18 -15.84 -9.63
N GLU A 110 -18.23 -16.07 -10.52
CA GLU A 110 -17.34 -17.23 -10.48
C GLU A 110 -16.07 -16.85 -9.70
N VAL A 111 -15.71 -17.64 -8.69
CA VAL A 111 -14.51 -17.43 -7.89
C VAL A 111 -13.53 -18.56 -8.14
N SER A 112 -12.34 -18.20 -8.56
CA SER A 112 -11.20 -19.11 -8.75
C SER A 112 -9.94 -18.56 -8.10
N SER A 113 -8.88 -19.36 -8.04
CA SER A 113 -7.60 -18.90 -7.52
C SER A 113 -6.43 -19.59 -8.22
N TYR A 114 -5.30 -18.92 -8.24
CA TYR A 114 -4.03 -19.45 -8.73
C TYR A 114 -2.89 -18.90 -7.87
N THR A 115 -1.71 -19.51 -8.01
CA THR A 115 -0.52 -19.07 -7.27
C THR A 115 0.47 -18.38 -8.19
N ILE A 116 1.14 -17.34 -7.66
CA ILE A 116 2.30 -16.67 -8.27
C ILE A 116 3.56 -16.98 -7.47
N ALA A 117 4.74 -16.67 -8.03
CA ALA A 117 6.04 -17.05 -7.48
C ALA A 117 6.18 -18.56 -7.19
N GLN A 118 5.54 -19.40 -8.03
CA GLN A 118 5.43 -20.84 -7.85
C GLN A 118 6.78 -21.51 -7.61
N GLY A 119 6.81 -22.43 -6.64
CA GLY A 119 8.00 -23.21 -6.29
C GLY A 119 9.05 -22.43 -5.50
N SER A 120 8.82 -21.16 -5.21
CA SER A 120 9.65 -20.37 -4.30
C SER A 120 9.05 -20.35 -2.88
N ALA A 121 9.84 -19.95 -1.89
CA ALA A 121 9.31 -19.75 -0.54
C ALA A 121 8.34 -18.54 -0.45
N ALA A 122 8.32 -17.66 -1.45
CA ALA A 122 7.42 -16.52 -1.55
C ALA A 122 6.14 -16.82 -2.35
N GLU A 123 5.88 -18.11 -2.64
CA GLU A 123 4.64 -18.50 -3.32
C GLU A 123 3.41 -17.98 -2.58
N THR A 124 2.53 -17.27 -3.29
CA THR A 124 1.33 -16.67 -2.73
C THR A 124 0.15 -16.79 -3.71
N THR A 125 -1.06 -16.55 -3.22
CA THR A 125 -2.31 -16.81 -3.94
C THR A 125 -2.96 -15.52 -4.41
N VAL A 126 -3.38 -15.52 -5.67
CA VAL A 126 -4.27 -14.51 -6.27
C VAL A 126 -5.66 -15.15 -6.41
N TRP A 127 -6.66 -14.44 -5.92
CA TRP A 127 -8.07 -14.79 -6.13
C TRP A 127 -8.59 -14.02 -7.33
N HIS A 128 -9.40 -14.69 -8.16
CA HIS A 128 -10.06 -14.10 -9.31
C HIS A 128 -11.57 -14.23 -9.12
N ILE A 129 -12.23 -13.09 -9.05
CA ILE A 129 -13.68 -12.94 -8.93
C ILE A 129 -14.16 -12.41 -10.26
N HIS A 130 -14.97 -13.19 -10.98
CA HIS A 130 -15.44 -12.91 -12.33
C HIS A 130 -16.95 -12.79 -12.36
N SER A 131 -17.45 -11.71 -12.94
CA SER A 131 -18.86 -11.54 -13.30
C SER A 131 -19.09 -11.95 -14.75
N GLU A 132 -20.23 -12.56 -15.07
CA GLU A 132 -20.63 -12.84 -16.46
C GLU A 132 -20.89 -11.55 -17.27
N ASN A 133 -21.11 -10.42 -16.61
CA ASN A 133 -21.30 -9.14 -17.25
C ASN A 133 -19.96 -8.49 -17.61
N GLU A 134 -19.81 -7.99 -18.83
CA GLU A 134 -18.63 -7.24 -19.23
C GLU A 134 -18.46 -5.98 -18.35
N GLY A 135 -17.23 -5.64 -18.00
CA GLY A 135 -16.91 -4.51 -17.17
C GLY A 135 -15.40 -4.29 -17.02
N PRO A 136 -14.99 -3.37 -16.16
CA PRO A 136 -13.58 -3.10 -15.91
C PRO A 136 -12.89 -4.24 -15.16
N THR A 137 -11.57 -4.25 -15.25
CA THR A 137 -10.69 -5.15 -14.51
C THR A 137 -9.93 -4.36 -13.44
N ILE A 138 -10.07 -4.74 -12.19
CA ILE A 138 -9.34 -4.12 -11.08
C ILE A 138 -8.45 -5.17 -10.41
N TYR A 139 -7.22 -4.77 -10.07
CA TYR A 139 -6.26 -5.62 -9.35
C TYR A 139 -5.98 -5.01 -7.98
N ILE A 140 -6.22 -5.76 -6.91
CA ILE A 140 -5.93 -5.36 -5.53
C ILE A 140 -4.72 -6.13 -5.02
N SER A 141 -3.68 -5.43 -4.57
CA SER A 141 -2.51 -5.99 -3.90
C SER A 141 -2.49 -5.58 -2.44
N GLY A 142 -2.60 -6.52 -1.52
CA GLY A 142 -2.52 -6.27 -0.08
C GLY A 142 -1.28 -6.89 0.54
N GLY A 143 -0.53 -6.10 1.35
CA GLY A 143 0.53 -6.64 2.18
C GLY A 143 1.85 -6.95 1.48
N ILE A 144 2.30 -6.10 0.57
CA ILE A 144 3.70 -6.08 0.09
C ILE A 144 4.65 -5.96 1.27
N HIS A 145 4.30 -5.15 2.27
CA HIS A 145 4.95 -5.14 3.57
C HIS A 145 4.14 -5.99 4.55
N GLY A 146 4.76 -7.05 5.09
CA GLY A 146 4.04 -8.02 5.92
C GLY A 146 3.66 -7.53 7.31
N ASP A 147 4.26 -6.43 7.78
CA ASP A 147 3.92 -5.79 9.05
C ASP A 147 2.78 -4.76 8.93
N GLU A 148 2.33 -4.46 7.73
CA GLU A 148 1.22 -3.56 7.44
C GLU A 148 -0.10 -4.34 7.44
N ARG A 149 -0.58 -4.66 8.66
CA ARG A 149 -1.64 -5.65 8.87
C ARG A 149 -2.97 -5.27 8.26
N ALA A 150 -3.40 -4.01 8.39
CA ALA A 150 -4.69 -3.59 7.86
C ALA A 150 -4.76 -3.75 6.33
N ALA A 151 -3.65 -3.51 5.64
CA ALA A 151 -3.55 -3.66 4.20
C ALA A 151 -3.85 -5.09 3.73
N TRP A 152 -3.23 -6.10 4.36
CA TRP A 152 -3.50 -7.47 3.95
C TRP A 152 -4.74 -8.08 4.64
N TYR A 153 -5.23 -7.54 5.77
CA TYR A 153 -6.54 -7.90 6.31
C TYR A 153 -7.67 -7.49 5.35
N ALA A 154 -7.63 -6.25 4.84
CA ALA A 154 -8.56 -5.82 3.81
C ALA A 154 -8.46 -6.72 2.56
N GLY A 155 -7.24 -7.02 2.09
CA GLY A 155 -7.03 -7.96 0.99
C GLY A 155 -7.61 -9.35 1.24
N VAL A 156 -7.49 -9.90 2.47
CA VAL A 156 -8.09 -11.19 2.82
C VAL A 156 -9.61 -11.14 2.78
N LEU A 157 -10.23 -10.05 3.21
CA LEU A 157 -11.69 -9.88 3.14
C LEU A 157 -12.16 -9.75 1.69
N MET A 158 -11.42 -9.02 0.87
CA MET A 158 -11.81 -8.77 -0.53
C MET A 158 -11.92 -10.03 -1.38
N LYS A 159 -11.32 -11.16 -1.01
CA LYS A 159 -11.52 -12.45 -1.70
C LYS A 159 -12.97 -12.95 -1.65
N ASP A 160 -13.74 -12.49 -0.69
CA ASP A 160 -15.15 -12.85 -0.48
C ASP A 160 -16.12 -11.76 -1.02
N CYS A 161 -15.58 -10.73 -1.69
CA CYS A 161 -16.37 -9.69 -2.35
C CYS A 161 -17.07 -10.26 -3.59
N THR A 162 -18.23 -9.70 -3.92
CA THR A 162 -18.93 -9.96 -5.18
C THR A 162 -19.04 -8.67 -6.00
N ILE A 163 -19.06 -8.78 -7.32
CA ILE A 163 -19.10 -7.66 -8.26
C ILE A 163 -20.22 -7.84 -9.29
N SER A 164 -20.85 -6.75 -9.72
CA SER A 164 -21.94 -6.74 -10.69
C SER A 164 -21.46 -6.94 -12.14
N CYS A 165 -20.22 -6.54 -12.43
CA CYS A 165 -19.62 -6.65 -13.77
C CYS A 165 -18.09 -6.69 -13.68
N GLY A 166 -17.42 -7.17 -14.73
CA GLY A 166 -15.98 -7.17 -14.91
C GLY A 166 -15.23 -8.24 -14.10
N ASP A 167 -13.97 -7.93 -13.81
CA ASP A 167 -13.03 -8.85 -13.16
C ASP A 167 -12.33 -8.17 -11.97
N LEU A 168 -12.27 -8.87 -10.85
CA LEU A 168 -11.52 -8.42 -9.68
C LEU A 168 -10.45 -9.46 -9.34
N TYR A 169 -9.19 -9.07 -9.43
CA TYR A 169 -8.05 -9.88 -8.98
C TYR A 169 -7.61 -9.41 -7.60
N VAL A 170 -7.47 -10.33 -6.65
CA VAL A 170 -7.10 -10.02 -5.27
C VAL A 170 -5.88 -10.83 -4.85
N LEU A 171 -4.73 -10.20 -4.79
CA LEU A 171 -3.53 -10.69 -4.13
C LEU A 171 -3.61 -10.33 -2.65
N SER A 172 -4.23 -11.19 -1.86
CA SER A 172 -4.64 -10.87 -0.49
C SER A 172 -3.48 -10.72 0.50
N GLN A 173 -2.42 -11.52 0.32
CA GLN A 173 -1.21 -11.50 1.15
C GLN A 173 0.02 -11.61 0.24
N ALA A 174 0.44 -10.50 -0.34
CA ALA A 174 1.56 -10.47 -1.28
C ALA A 174 2.83 -11.07 -0.64
N ASN A 175 3.25 -10.55 0.50
CA ASN A 175 4.39 -11.03 1.26
C ASN A 175 3.95 -11.95 2.42
N ILE A 176 3.57 -13.18 2.08
CA ILE A 176 3.11 -14.17 3.08
C ILE A 176 4.17 -14.46 4.14
N ILE A 177 5.45 -14.42 3.80
CA ILE A 177 6.56 -14.65 4.75
C ILE A 177 6.61 -13.52 5.77
N GLY A 178 6.53 -12.28 5.30
CA GLY A 178 6.51 -11.11 6.16
C GLY A 178 5.25 -11.07 7.02
N ALA A 179 4.07 -11.33 6.44
CA ALA A 179 2.80 -11.35 7.16
C ALA A 179 2.82 -12.35 8.32
N ASN A 180 3.34 -13.57 8.10
CA ASN A 180 3.46 -14.60 9.12
C ASN A 180 4.44 -14.23 10.27
N LYS A 181 5.42 -13.37 9.99
CA LYS A 181 6.43 -12.92 10.95
C LYS A 181 6.17 -11.52 11.49
N VAL A 182 5.13 -10.86 11.04
CA VAL A 182 4.88 -9.43 11.29
C VAL A 182 6.13 -8.61 10.94
N SER A 183 6.66 -8.83 9.76
CA SER A 183 7.89 -8.22 9.26
C SER A 183 7.63 -7.48 7.96
N ARG A 184 8.15 -6.27 7.85
CA ARG A 184 8.07 -5.48 6.61
C ARG A 184 8.66 -6.24 5.41
N ARG A 185 9.69 -7.04 5.64
CA ARG A 185 10.54 -7.64 4.60
C ARG A 185 10.16 -9.08 4.28
N VAL A 186 10.44 -9.49 3.06
CA VAL A 186 10.36 -10.91 2.64
C VAL A 186 11.49 -11.70 3.29
N SER A 187 12.72 -11.23 3.08
CA SER A 187 13.93 -11.79 3.66
C SER A 187 15.07 -10.76 3.63
N GLY A 188 16.04 -10.91 4.51
CA GLY A 188 17.22 -10.05 4.55
C GLY A 188 16.87 -8.57 4.78
N THR A 189 17.57 -7.67 4.08
CA THR A 189 17.45 -6.22 4.22
C THR A 189 16.67 -5.55 3.11
N ASP A 190 16.27 -6.29 2.07
CA ASP A 190 15.61 -5.75 0.89
C ASP A 190 14.19 -5.29 1.20
N ASP A 191 13.85 -4.06 0.86
CA ASP A 191 12.49 -3.54 0.95
C ASP A 191 11.70 -3.99 -0.30
N PRO A 192 10.66 -4.84 -0.18
CA PRO A 192 9.95 -5.38 -1.33
C PRO A 192 9.30 -4.30 -2.20
N ASN A 193 9.01 -3.13 -1.66
CA ASN A 193 8.47 -2.02 -2.46
C ASN A 193 9.57 -1.08 -3.00
N ARG A 194 10.75 -1.64 -3.37
CA ARG A 194 11.88 -0.91 -3.99
C ARG A 194 12.57 -1.66 -5.11
N PHE A 195 12.13 -2.89 -5.43
CA PHE A 195 12.80 -3.72 -6.42
C PHE A 195 11.93 -4.07 -7.64
N PHE A 196 10.70 -3.54 -7.73
CA PHE A 196 9.90 -3.70 -8.95
C PHE A 196 10.63 -3.18 -10.19
N PRO A 197 10.59 -3.88 -11.35
CA PRO A 197 9.74 -5.03 -11.68
C PRO A 197 10.25 -6.37 -11.16
N GLY A 198 11.34 -6.44 -10.38
CA GLY A 198 11.92 -7.66 -9.86
C GLY A 198 12.83 -8.41 -10.84
N ASP A 199 13.29 -9.59 -10.42
CA ASP A 199 14.11 -10.52 -11.22
C ASP A 199 13.75 -11.97 -10.82
N PRO A 200 13.30 -12.83 -11.78
CA PRO A 200 12.95 -14.22 -11.49
C PRO A 200 14.12 -15.08 -11.01
N ASN A 201 15.36 -14.61 -11.21
CA ASN A 201 16.58 -15.28 -10.75
C ASN A 201 17.30 -14.53 -9.64
N GLY A 202 16.66 -13.49 -9.08
CA GLY A 202 17.23 -12.64 -8.04
C GLY A 202 17.06 -13.17 -6.64
N THR A 203 17.09 -12.24 -5.67
CA THR A 203 16.77 -12.55 -4.27
C THR A 203 15.30 -12.96 -4.15
N LEU A 204 14.92 -13.56 -3.02
CA LEU A 204 13.53 -13.96 -2.79
C LEU A 204 12.55 -12.77 -2.89
N THR A 205 12.99 -11.59 -2.45
CA THR A 205 12.26 -10.33 -2.64
C THR A 205 12.06 -10.02 -4.12
N GLN A 206 13.12 -10.06 -4.91
CA GLN A 206 13.03 -9.79 -6.36
C GLN A 206 12.21 -10.83 -7.12
N VAL A 207 12.22 -12.10 -6.67
CA VAL A 207 11.37 -13.14 -7.25
C VAL A 207 9.89 -12.86 -7.00
N LEU A 208 9.54 -12.39 -5.79
CA LEU A 208 8.17 -11.99 -5.46
C LEU A 208 7.74 -10.78 -6.30
N ASP A 209 8.56 -9.71 -6.32
CA ASP A 209 8.26 -8.49 -7.06
C ASP A 209 8.08 -8.77 -8.57
N TYR A 210 8.93 -9.65 -9.14
CA TYR A 210 8.80 -10.09 -10.52
C TYR A 210 7.49 -10.83 -10.77
N ALA A 211 7.11 -11.72 -9.85
CA ALA A 211 5.88 -12.50 -10.00
C ALA A 211 4.63 -11.60 -9.95
N ILE A 212 4.60 -10.63 -9.01
CA ILE A 212 3.51 -9.65 -8.91
C ILE A 212 3.45 -8.77 -10.16
N PHE A 213 4.58 -8.21 -10.58
CA PHE A 213 4.63 -7.34 -11.77
C PHE A 213 4.19 -8.07 -13.04
N SER A 214 4.66 -9.32 -13.22
CA SER A 214 4.32 -10.13 -14.39
C SER A 214 2.83 -10.51 -14.39
N ASP A 215 2.25 -10.78 -13.23
CA ASP A 215 0.82 -11.09 -13.11
C ASP A 215 -0.03 -9.86 -13.47
N ILE A 216 0.29 -8.69 -12.92
CA ILE A 216 -0.38 -7.43 -13.27
C ILE A 216 -0.26 -7.15 -14.77
N GLN A 217 0.93 -7.35 -15.36
CA GLN A 217 1.14 -7.18 -16.81
C GLN A 217 0.27 -8.13 -17.63
N ASP A 218 0.14 -9.39 -17.20
CA ASP A 218 -0.67 -10.40 -17.89
C ASP A 218 -2.18 -10.09 -17.80
N LYS A 219 -2.66 -9.62 -16.66
CA LYS A 219 -4.07 -9.26 -16.45
C LYS A 219 -4.45 -7.92 -17.07
N ASN A 220 -3.47 -7.03 -17.24
CA ASN A 220 -3.65 -5.70 -17.83
C ASN A 220 -4.88 -4.96 -17.26
N PRO A 221 -4.96 -4.75 -15.94
CA PRO A 221 -6.13 -4.14 -15.32
C PRO A 221 -6.27 -2.65 -15.67
N ASP A 222 -7.49 -2.14 -15.57
CA ASP A 222 -7.80 -0.72 -15.71
C ASP A 222 -7.30 0.10 -14.52
N LEU A 223 -7.16 -0.53 -13.35
CA LEU A 223 -6.61 0.07 -12.13
C LEU A 223 -5.95 -0.99 -11.24
N VAL A 224 -4.84 -0.61 -10.61
CA VAL A 224 -4.25 -1.37 -9.50
C VAL A 224 -4.44 -0.58 -8.20
N LEU A 225 -4.95 -1.25 -7.17
CA LEU A 225 -4.96 -0.77 -5.78
C LEU A 225 -3.85 -1.46 -5.01
N ASP A 226 -2.92 -0.67 -4.48
CA ASP A 226 -1.77 -1.14 -3.70
C ASP A 226 -1.99 -0.73 -2.25
N LEU A 227 -2.43 -1.68 -1.41
CA LEU A 227 -2.84 -1.42 -0.03
C LEU A 227 -1.63 -1.42 0.90
N HIS A 228 -1.46 -0.31 1.62
CA HIS A 228 -0.35 -0.06 2.52
C HIS A 228 -0.79 0.62 3.82
N GLU A 229 0.16 0.75 4.74
CA GLU A 229 -0.01 1.53 5.95
C GLU A 229 1.19 2.45 6.16
N ALA A 230 0.92 3.74 6.35
CA ALA A 230 1.95 4.72 6.65
C ALA A 230 2.47 4.50 8.08
N ILE A 231 3.76 4.17 8.14
CA ILE A 231 4.47 4.19 9.40
C ILE A 231 5.10 5.54 9.51
N VAL A 232 4.93 6.42 10.21
CA VAL A 232 5.76 7.46 10.29
C VAL A 232 5.63 8.42 10.79
N VAL A 233 6.25 9.13 11.52
CA VAL A 233 7.05 10.05 11.14
C VAL A 233 7.64 10.84 12.22
N SER A 234 8.61 11.57 12.10
CA SER A 234 9.22 12.52 12.98
C SER A 234 8.17 13.53 13.48
N LYS A 235 8.12 13.81 14.81
CA LYS A 235 7.30 14.87 15.41
C LYS A 235 7.47 16.24 14.75
N SER A 236 8.52 16.45 13.97
CA SER A 236 8.89 17.70 13.31
C SER A 236 8.63 17.72 11.81
N ARG A 237 8.04 16.66 11.23
CA ARG A 237 7.75 16.58 9.80
C ARG A 237 6.26 16.44 9.57
N GLU A 238 5.81 16.95 8.42
CA GLU A 238 4.51 16.57 7.87
C GLU A 238 4.49 15.07 7.58
N PHE A 239 3.38 14.47 7.92
CA PHE A 239 3.20 13.05 7.81
C PHE A 239 2.75 12.62 6.46
N LEU A 240 3.08 11.39 6.12
CA LEU A 240 2.31 10.69 5.13
C LEU A 240 0.88 10.44 5.66
N GLY A 241 0.71 9.89 6.85
CA GLY A 241 -0.61 9.69 7.45
C GLY A 241 -1.53 8.86 6.55
N SER A 242 -2.82 9.15 6.59
CA SER A 242 -3.79 8.63 5.63
C SER A 242 -3.65 9.37 4.31
N THR A 243 -3.21 8.67 3.25
CA THR A 243 -2.78 9.30 1.99
C THR A 243 -3.01 8.40 0.79
N TYR A 244 -3.46 8.97 -0.30
CA TYR A 244 -3.43 8.34 -1.62
C TYR A 244 -2.14 8.71 -2.34
N ILE A 245 -1.34 7.71 -2.74
CA ILE A 245 -0.16 7.92 -3.58
C ILE A 245 -0.49 7.45 -4.99
N PHE A 246 -0.30 8.31 -5.98
CA PHE A 246 -0.62 7.99 -7.36
C PHE A 246 0.38 8.59 -8.34
N THR A 247 0.46 8.02 -9.52
CA THR A 247 1.18 8.62 -10.65
C THR A 247 0.15 9.22 -11.58
N THR A 248 0.27 10.50 -11.91
CA THR A 248 -0.66 11.18 -12.81
C THR A 248 -0.70 10.51 -14.18
N LEU A 249 -1.84 9.92 -14.50
CA LEU A 249 -2.22 9.38 -15.78
C LEU A 249 -3.59 9.97 -16.14
N GLU A 250 -3.93 10.05 -17.43
CA GLU A 250 -5.05 10.86 -17.94
C GLU A 250 -6.40 10.55 -17.26
N ASP A 251 -6.60 9.30 -16.82
CA ASP A 251 -7.91 8.84 -16.32
C ASP A 251 -8.04 8.78 -14.80
N ILE A 252 -6.96 9.03 -14.03
CA ILE A 252 -6.96 8.85 -12.58
C ILE A 252 -7.24 10.13 -11.79
N ASP A 253 -6.98 11.30 -12.37
CA ASP A 253 -7.03 12.57 -11.65
C ASP A 253 -8.43 12.87 -11.09
N MET A 254 -9.49 12.52 -11.83
CA MET A 254 -10.86 12.74 -11.37
C MET A 254 -11.23 11.81 -10.23
N LEU A 255 -10.84 10.53 -10.29
CA LEU A 255 -11.05 9.58 -9.20
C LEU A 255 -10.34 10.04 -7.91
N ILE A 256 -9.10 10.52 -8.02
CA ILE A 256 -8.38 11.06 -6.85
C ILE A 256 -9.09 12.28 -6.28
N PHE A 257 -9.62 13.17 -7.14
CA PHE A 257 -10.40 14.32 -6.69
C PHE A 257 -11.66 13.90 -5.93
N ASP A 258 -12.40 12.93 -6.47
CA ASP A 258 -13.63 12.44 -5.86
C ASP A 258 -13.34 11.72 -4.53
N LEU A 259 -12.28 10.92 -4.46
CA LEU A 259 -11.81 10.29 -3.21
C LEU A 259 -11.44 11.32 -2.14
N LEU A 260 -10.69 12.36 -2.51
CA LEU A 260 -10.30 13.41 -1.55
C LEU A 260 -11.52 14.18 -1.05
N ALA A 261 -12.44 14.53 -1.95
CA ALA A 261 -13.68 15.21 -1.58
C ALA A 261 -14.52 14.35 -0.63
N ALA A 262 -14.71 13.06 -0.94
CA ALA A 262 -15.50 12.15 -0.11
C ALA A 262 -14.89 11.95 1.28
N THR A 263 -13.55 11.88 1.41
CA THR A 263 -12.90 11.80 2.73
C THR A 263 -12.95 13.11 3.49
N GLU A 264 -12.87 14.28 2.83
CA GLU A 264 -12.97 15.60 3.45
C GLU A 264 -14.39 15.90 3.94
N ASP A 265 -15.41 15.49 3.17
CA ASP A 265 -16.81 15.65 3.51
C ASP A 265 -17.28 14.63 4.58
N GLY A 266 -16.47 13.60 4.85
CA GLY A 266 -16.77 12.53 5.80
C GLY A 266 -17.78 11.51 5.26
N ASP A 267 -17.93 11.43 3.96
CA ASP A 267 -18.77 10.43 3.29
C ASP A 267 -18.12 9.04 3.33
N ILE A 268 -16.78 8.99 3.29
CA ILE A 268 -15.98 7.77 3.44
C ILE A 268 -14.82 8.01 4.41
N CYS A 269 -14.34 6.94 5.01
CA CYS A 269 -13.22 6.91 5.95
C CYS A 269 -13.46 7.74 7.22
N HIS A 270 -12.64 7.54 8.22
CA HIS A 270 -12.78 8.24 9.51
C HIS A 270 -12.11 9.61 9.56
N ASN A 271 -11.32 9.96 8.56
CA ASN A 271 -10.65 11.26 8.44
C ASN A 271 -10.34 11.59 7.00
N ALA A 272 -10.15 12.87 6.73
CA ALA A 272 -9.66 13.32 5.44
C ALA A 272 -8.31 12.68 5.09
N PHE A 273 -8.16 12.27 3.84
CA PHE A 273 -6.91 11.79 3.29
C PHE A 273 -6.19 12.93 2.56
N SER A 274 -4.87 12.85 2.49
CA SER A 274 -4.07 13.66 1.58
C SER A 274 -3.77 12.90 0.29
N ALA A 275 -3.24 13.59 -0.71
CA ALA A 275 -2.74 12.94 -1.91
C ALA A 275 -1.33 13.41 -2.24
N THR A 276 -0.51 12.51 -2.74
CA THR A 276 0.86 12.80 -3.18
C THR A 276 1.25 11.85 -4.32
N GLY A 277 2.37 12.12 -4.95
CA GLY A 277 2.92 11.24 -5.99
C GLY A 277 4.08 11.89 -6.73
N PRO A 278 4.71 11.11 -7.60
CA PRO A 278 4.59 9.65 -7.77
C PRO A 278 5.15 8.87 -6.57
N GLY A 279 4.87 7.57 -6.53
CA GLY A 279 5.50 6.66 -5.58
C GLY A 279 7.03 6.60 -5.76
N PRO A 280 7.78 6.11 -4.76
CA PRO A 280 9.24 6.02 -4.86
C PRO A 280 9.67 5.13 -6.03
N ALA A 281 10.84 5.42 -6.61
CA ALA A 281 11.41 4.57 -7.66
C ALA A 281 11.56 3.11 -7.19
N GLY A 282 11.18 2.18 -8.04
CA GLY A 282 11.19 0.74 -7.73
C GLY A 282 10.02 0.29 -6.84
N SER A 283 9.07 1.15 -6.48
CA SER A 283 7.81 0.73 -5.90
C SER A 283 6.89 0.13 -6.96
N LEU A 284 5.90 -0.66 -6.52
CA LEU A 284 4.85 -1.17 -7.39
C LEU A 284 4.16 -0.01 -8.11
N ASN A 285 3.72 1.01 -7.34
CA ASN A 285 3.05 2.21 -7.87
C ASN A 285 3.85 2.85 -9.02
N SER A 286 5.08 3.26 -8.73
CA SER A 286 5.91 3.95 -9.72
C SER A 286 6.25 3.08 -10.92
N THR A 287 6.53 1.78 -10.69
CA THR A 287 7.00 0.90 -11.77
C THR A 287 5.85 0.48 -12.68
N VAL A 288 4.72 0.05 -12.15
CA VAL A 288 3.55 -0.34 -12.95
C VAL A 288 3.06 0.84 -13.78
N SER A 289 2.88 2.00 -13.16
CA SER A 289 2.42 3.19 -13.89
C SER A 289 3.38 3.64 -14.98
N ASN A 290 4.69 3.66 -14.72
CA ASN A 290 5.67 4.16 -15.70
C ASN A 290 6.01 3.15 -16.80
N VAL A 291 5.97 1.84 -16.50
CA VAL A 291 6.38 0.80 -17.45
C VAL A 291 5.21 0.24 -18.24
N LEU A 292 4.06 0.03 -17.58
CA LEU A 292 2.89 -0.56 -18.20
C LEU A 292 1.85 0.49 -18.63
N GLY A 293 1.92 1.72 -18.10
CA GLY A 293 0.91 2.76 -18.33
C GLY A 293 -0.42 2.46 -17.61
N ILE A 294 -0.41 1.56 -16.63
CA ILE A 294 -1.60 1.19 -15.85
C ILE A 294 -1.67 2.12 -14.63
N PRO A 295 -2.82 2.76 -14.35
CA PRO A 295 -3.01 3.55 -13.15
C PRO A 295 -2.82 2.73 -11.88
N VAL A 296 -2.13 3.29 -10.89
CA VAL A 296 -1.98 2.69 -9.56
C VAL A 296 -2.32 3.72 -8.50
N ILE A 297 -3.20 3.35 -7.58
CA ILE A 297 -3.43 4.10 -6.33
C ILE A 297 -2.87 3.27 -5.18
N THR A 298 -1.86 3.79 -4.49
CA THR A 298 -1.46 3.25 -3.21
C THR A 298 -2.31 3.90 -2.12
N VAL A 299 -3.00 3.09 -1.35
CA VAL A 299 -3.86 3.52 -0.25
C VAL A 299 -3.09 3.34 1.05
N GLU A 300 -2.64 4.46 1.63
CA GLU A 300 -1.93 4.47 2.90
C GLU A 300 -2.91 4.78 4.02
N THR A 301 -3.10 3.88 4.99
CA THR A 301 -3.79 4.21 6.24
C THR A 301 -2.78 4.47 7.34
N PHE A 302 -3.09 5.41 8.24
CA PHE A 302 -2.12 5.78 9.29
C PHE A 302 -2.03 4.72 10.38
N ARG A 303 -0.86 4.12 10.54
CA ARG A 303 -0.60 2.98 11.43
C ARG A 303 -0.73 3.31 12.94
N GLY A 304 -0.83 4.57 13.29
CA GLY A 304 -1.10 5.01 14.66
C GLY A 304 -2.56 4.91 15.08
N PHE A 305 -3.48 4.58 14.15
CA PHE A 305 -4.88 4.33 14.49
C PHE A 305 -5.12 2.86 14.85
N ASP A 306 -6.25 2.61 15.52
CA ASP A 306 -6.73 1.25 15.80
C ASP A 306 -6.83 0.40 14.53
N ILE A 307 -6.56 -0.90 14.66
CA ILE A 307 -6.54 -1.81 13.51
C ILE A 307 -7.90 -1.93 12.82
N TYR A 308 -9.01 -1.89 13.57
CA TYR A 308 -10.35 -1.93 13.00
C TYR A 308 -10.64 -0.70 12.14
N ARG A 309 -10.27 0.50 12.64
CA ARG A 309 -10.38 1.75 11.88
C ARG A 309 -9.56 1.69 10.59
N ARG A 310 -8.32 1.21 10.66
CA ARG A 310 -7.45 1.14 9.48
C ARG A 310 -7.97 0.17 8.42
N VAL A 311 -8.50 -0.99 8.83
CA VAL A 311 -9.16 -1.94 7.91
C VAL A 311 -10.44 -1.34 7.34
N TYR A 312 -11.24 -0.66 8.18
CA TYR A 312 -12.43 0.07 7.73
C TYR A 312 -12.07 1.06 6.63
N ASP A 313 -11.10 1.94 6.85
CA ASP A 313 -10.71 2.98 5.90
C ASP A 313 -10.18 2.38 4.57
N GLN A 314 -9.51 1.22 4.62
CA GLN A 314 -9.13 0.47 3.41
C GLN A 314 -10.36 -0.05 2.65
N LEU A 315 -11.30 -0.69 3.35
CA LEU A 315 -12.50 -1.28 2.74
C LEU A 315 -13.41 -0.20 2.15
N ASP A 316 -13.57 0.91 2.85
CA ASP A 316 -14.41 2.04 2.43
C ASP A 316 -13.86 2.70 1.16
N THR A 317 -12.55 2.89 1.11
CA THR A 317 -11.86 3.35 -0.11
C THR A 317 -12.07 2.37 -1.28
N ILE A 318 -11.93 1.05 -1.02
CA ILE A 318 -12.11 0.04 -2.08
C ILE A 318 -13.56 0.04 -2.56
N GLN A 319 -14.54 0.07 -1.66
CA GLN A 319 -15.95 0.11 -2.02
C GLN A 319 -16.26 1.32 -2.89
N PHE A 320 -15.84 2.53 -2.49
CA PHE A 320 -16.00 3.75 -3.27
C PHE A 320 -15.42 3.60 -4.70
N ILE A 321 -14.23 3.01 -4.82
CA ILE A 321 -13.59 2.81 -6.12
C ILE A 321 -14.36 1.81 -6.98
N LEU A 322 -14.83 0.69 -6.41
CA LEU A 322 -15.64 -0.27 -7.15
C LEU A 322 -16.98 0.33 -7.61
N GLU A 323 -17.60 1.18 -6.79
CA GLU A 323 -18.80 1.96 -7.16
C GLU A 323 -18.50 2.97 -8.27
N TYR A 324 -17.37 3.70 -8.19
CA TYR A 324 -16.93 4.63 -9.22
C TYR A 324 -16.77 3.96 -10.59
N TYR A 325 -16.26 2.74 -10.62
CA TYR A 325 -16.12 1.94 -11.84
C TYR A 325 -17.41 1.19 -12.23
N GLY A 326 -18.49 1.33 -11.47
CA GLY A 326 -19.77 0.69 -11.74
C GLY A 326 -19.77 -0.82 -11.51
N MET A 327 -18.83 -1.32 -10.74
CA MET A 327 -18.74 -2.74 -10.38
C MET A 327 -19.62 -3.11 -9.17
N ARG A 328 -20.21 -2.09 -8.53
CA ARG A 328 -21.15 -2.22 -7.43
C ARG A 328 -22.27 -1.21 -7.54
#